data_2238fcf11891a55e5a1de4d82b9433d2
#
_entry.id   2238fcf11891a55e5a1de4d82b9433d2
#
_cell.length_a   1.000
_cell.length_b   1.000
_cell.length_c   1.000
_cell.angle_alpha   90.00
_cell.angle_beta   90.00
_cell.angle_gamma   90.00
#
_symmetry.space_group_name_H-M   'P 1'
#
loop_
_entity.id
_entity.type
_entity.pdbx_description
1 polymer ?
#
loop_
_entity_poly.entity_id
_entity_poly.type
_entity_poly.pdbx_seq_one_letter_code
_entity_poly.pdbx_strand_id
1 'polypeptide(L)'
;ALLSDEEREFMIYDPAGNLWFSSLTDNDRNIALMNLINTYLKAFLKVPDQTVTRQIRDKIYVLTNRHLIYENQKYTAITIRQQMALFSDDSSEVTIYNRLDHTSQEYSNEYSSSHHVGNTATLIQEYSKNTFPVLIIGETGTGKDKIARQLYENSPNNTAPLYIINCELIGERKWNTLLNSIESPFVATNATFYIKSLASLSKTQLDNLFSYIDNSRLSKRNRLIFSITLGNVSQEQDVLCRSYLENRLSCLTLRLPPLRERINDLSSITALYIHRMNITIGKQIIGFEAEAMDLMNSFPWPGNL
;
A
#
# COMPACT_ATOMS: atom_id res chain seq x y z
N ALA A 1 -23.35 28.27 -8.29
CA ALA A 1 -23.89 26.96 -8.76
C ALA A 1 -22.96 25.78 -8.55
N LEU A 2 -21.72 25.94 -8.02
CA LEU A 2 -20.74 24.84 -7.81
C LEU A 2 -20.70 24.32 -6.36
N LEU A 3 -21.47 24.89 -5.45
CA LEU A 3 -21.44 24.60 -4.01
C LEU A 3 -22.80 24.17 -3.44
N SER A 4 -23.75 23.74 -4.29
CA SER A 4 -25.13 23.48 -3.87
C SER A 4 -25.46 22.03 -3.50
N ASP A 5 -24.49 21.14 -3.38
CA ASP A 5 -24.71 19.80 -2.79
C ASP A 5 -24.51 19.90 -1.27
N GLU A 6 -25.56 19.73 -0.51
CA GLU A 6 -25.66 19.93 0.96
C GLU A 6 -24.72 19.07 1.83
N GLU A 7 -23.93 18.17 1.24
CA GLU A 7 -23.02 17.26 1.97
C GLU A 7 -21.53 17.47 1.66
N ARG A 8 -21.14 18.53 0.98
CA ARG A 8 -19.73 18.73 0.63
C ARG A 8 -19.09 19.77 1.53
N GLU A 9 -18.16 19.33 2.34
CA GLU A 9 -17.27 20.22 3.07
C GLU A 9 -16.18 20.75 2.14
N PHE A 10 -15.74 21.99 2.38
CA PHE A 10 -14.70 22.61 1.55
C PHE A 10 -13.81 23.59 2.33
N MET A 11 -12.62 23.77 1.81
CA MET A 11 -11.64 24.77 2.23
C MET A 11 -11.28 25.65 1.05
N ILE A 12 -11.07 26.95 1.28
CA ILE A 12 -10.60 27.89 0.26
C ILE A 12 -9.26 28.48 0.72
N TYR A 13 -8.28 28.41 -0.16
CA TYR A 13 -6.96 28.98 0.03
C TYR A 13 -6.79 30.22 -0.84
N ASP A 14 -6.13 31.23 -0.27
CA ASP A 14 -5.80 32.48 -0.96
C ASP A 14 -4.66 32.27 -1.98
N PRO A 15 -4.33 33.27 -2.82
CA PRO A 15 -3.23 33.18 -3.78
C PRO A 15 -1.86 32.96 -3.15
N ALA A 16 -1.68 33.29 -1.86
CA ALA A 16 -0.45 33.07 -1.10
C ALA A 16 -0.37 31.66 -0.52
N GLY A 17 -1.46 30.89 -0.58
CA GLY A 17 -1.54 29.52 -0.04
C GLY A 17 -1.94 29.45 1.43
N ASN A 18 -2.51 30.53 1.99
CA ASN A 18 -3.06 30.53 3.34
C ASN A 18 -4.54 30.16 3.30
N LEU A 19 -5.02 29.50 4.34
CA LEU A 19 -6.44 29.19 4.47
C LEU A 19 -7.25 30.48 4.64
N TRP A 20 -8.15 30.74 3.69
CA TRP A 20 -9.05 31.89 3.72
C TRP A 20 -10.42 31.56 4.32
N PHE A 21 -10.95 30.38 4.01
CA PHE A 21 -12.23 29.92 4.51
C PHE A 21 -12.27 28.40 4.67
N SER A 22 -13.01 27.89 5.67
CA SER A 22 -13.31 26.47 5.86
C SER A 22 -14.77 26.30 6.27
N SER A 23 -15.47 25.37 5.64
CA SER A 23 -16.83 24.96 6.03
C SER A 23 -16.83 23.86 7.11
N LEU A 24 -15.67 23.36 7.50
CA LEU A 24 -15.53 22.30 8.50
C LEU A 24 -15.89 22.83 9.90
N THR A 25 -16.77 22.14 10.57
CA THR A 25 -17.22 22.48 11.94
C THR A 25 -16.34 21.89 13.03
N ASP A 26 -15.62 20.80 12.73
CA ASP A 26 -14.70 20.13 13.66
C ASP A 26 -13.31 20.78 13.61
N ASN A 27 -12.94 21.50 14.67
CA ASN A 27 -11.67 22.22 14.74
C ASN A 27 -10.44 21.29 14.68
N ASP A 28 -10.47 20.13 15.33
CA ASP A 28 -9.34 19.19 15.32
C ASP A 28 -9.11 18.61 13.93
N ARG A 29 -10.20 18.29 13.24
CA ARG A 29 -10.18 17.81 11.86
C ARG A 29 -9.71 18.90 10.89
N ASN A 30 -10.15 20.12 11.09
CA ASN A 30 -9.74 21.30 10.31
C ASN A 30 -8.22 21.51 10.41
N ILE A 31 -7.68 21.50 11.63
CA ILE A 31 -6.23 21.61 11.88
C ILE A 31 -5.45 20.46 11.24
N ALA A 32 -5.95 19.24 11.36
CA ALA A 32 -5.28 18.06 10.75
C ALA A 32 -5.24 18.14 9.23
N LEU A 33 -6.35 18.56 8.58
CA LEU A 33 -6.42 18.78 7.13
C LEU A 33 -5.52 19.93 6.67
N MET A 34 -5.54 21.06 7.39
CA MET A 34 -4.64 22.19 7.12
C MET A 34 -3.17 21.77 7.17
N ASN A 35 -2.76 21.06 8.22
CA ASN A 35 -1.39 20.60 8.38
C ASN A 35 -0.99 19.64 7.24
N LEU A 36 -1.89 18.73 6.86
CA LEU A 36 -1.68 17.83 5.74
C LEU A 36 -1.46 18.60 4.43
N ILE A 37 -2.33 19.55 4.12
CA ILE A 37 -2.26 20.33 2.88
C ILE A 37 -1.00 21.20 2.88
N ASN A 38 -0.72 21.90 3.96
CA ASN A 38 0.42 22.80 4.05
C ASN A 38 1.77 22.08 4.05
N THR A 39 1.83 20.89 4.64
CA THR A 39 3.08 20.14 4.78
C THR A 39 3.37 19.26 3.56
N TYR A 40 2.35 18.53 3.10
CA TYR A 40 2.54 17.46 2.12
C TYR A 40 1.91 17.73 0.75
N LEU A 41 0.95 18.65 0.66
CA LEU A 41 0.16 18.89 -0.55
C LEU A 41 0.37 20.30 -1.14
N LYS A 42 1.49 20.96 -0.85
CA LYS A 42 1.78 22.31 -1.42
C LYS A 42 1.72 22.33 -2.95
N ALA A 43 2.15 21.27 -3.61
CA ALA A 43 2.05 21.14 -5.06
C ALA A 43 0.59 20.99 -5.53
N PHE A 44 -0.27 20.36 -4.72
CA PHE A 44 -1.69 20.17 -4.98
C PHE A 44 -2.45 21.50 -5.07
N LEU A 45 -2.02 22.53 -4.36
CA LEU A 45 -2.63 23.87 -4.45
C LEU A 45 -2.30 24.59 -5.77
N LYS A 46 -1.23 24.19 -6.45
CA LYS A 46 -0.73 24.89 -7.64
C LYS A 46 -1.31 24.36 -8.96
N VAL A 47 -1.66 23.08 -9.02
CA VAL A 47 -2.16 22.40 -10.23
C VAL A 47 -3.65 22.15 -10.06
N PRO A 48 -4.53 22.70 -10.92
CA PRO A 48 -5.99 22.53 -10.79
C PRO A 48 -6.45 21.13 -11.17
N ASP A 49 -7.69 20.83 -10.79
CA ASP A 49 -8.44 19.61 -11.14
C ASP A 49 -7.74 18.29 -10.75
N GLN A 50 -6.98 18.33 -9.68
CA GLN A 50 -6.39 17.13 -9.08
C GLN A 50 -7.30 16.55 -8.00
N THR A 51 -7.30 15.22 -7.90
CA THR A 51 -7.96 14.51 -6.81
C THR A 51 -6.94 13.69 -6.07
N VAL A 52 -6.91 13.82 -4.75
CA VAL A 52 -5.97 13.12 -3.87
C VAL A 52 -6.74 12.48 -2.73
N THR A 53 -6.46 11.22 -2.46
CA THR A 53 -7.05 10.50 -1.32
C THR A 53 -6.05 10.49 -0.18
N ARG A 54 -6.52 10.82 1.03
CA ARG A 54 -5.70 10.84 2.26
C ARG A 54 -6.50 10.28 3.43
N GLN A 55 -5.80 9.55 4.27
CA GLN A 55 -6.34 9.11 5.54
C GLN A 55 -5.96 10.11 6.62
N ILE A 56 -6.91 10.42 7.48
CA ILE A 56 -6.74 11.26 8.66
C ILE A 56 -7.40 10.53 9.82
N ARG A 57 -6.59 10.09 10.78
CA ARG A 57 -7.01 9.17 11.84
C ARG A 57 -7.59 7.89 11.22
N ASP A 58 -8.83 7.55 11.57
CA ASP A 58 -9.59 6.37 11.12
C ASP A 58 -10.44 6.59 9.86
N LYS A 59 -10.37 7.79 9.25
CA LYS A 59 -11.24 8.18 8.14
C LYS A 59 -10.46 8.52 6.89
N ILE A 60 -11.01 8.12 5.74
CA ILE A 60 -10.43 8.42 4.44
C ILE A 60 -11.15 9.62 3.84
N TYR A 61 -10.37 10.56 3.33
CA TYR A 61 -10.87 11.76 2.68
C TYR A 61 -10.38 11.83 1.24
N VAL A 62 -11.32 12.11 0.35
CA VAL A 62 -11.03 12.46 -1.05
C VAL A 62 -11.04 13.98 -1.14
N LEU A 63 -9.89 14.54 -1.49
CA LEU A 63 -9.66 15.96 -1.65
C LEU A 63 -9.60 16.27 -3.14
N THR A 64 -10.47 17.13 -3.63
CA THR A 64 -10.42 17.60 -5.03
C THR A 64 -10.23 19.11 -5.05
N ASN A 65 -9.21 19.59 -5.74
CA ASN A 65 -8.96 21.00 -5.86
C ASN A 65 -9.51 21.59 -7.16
N ARG A 66 -9.95 22.84 -7.09
CA ARG A 66 -10.33 23.65 -8.25
C ARG A 66 -9.86 25.07 -8.05
N HIS A 67 -9.44 25.72 -9.14
CA HIS A 67 -9.10 27.13 -9.10
C HIS A 67 -10.35 27.97 -9.34
N LEU A 68 -10.52 28.99 -8.51
CA LEU A 68 -11.57 30.00 -8.61
C LEU A 68 -10.93 31.36 -8.87
N ILE A 69 -11.52 32.15 -9.73
CA ILE A 69 -11.10 33.55 -9.96
C ILE A 69 -12.13 34.45 -9.29
N TYR A 70 -11.67 35.26 -8.34
CA TYR A 70 -12.47 36.26 -7.67
C TYR A 70 -11.66 37.55 -7.59
N GLU A 71 -12.27 38.69 -7.96
CA GLU A 71 -11.61 40.01 -8.01
C GLU A 71 -10.24 40.01 -8.71
N ASN A 72 -10.15 39.31 -9.81
CA ASN A 72 -8.91 39.11 -10.59
C ASN A 72 -7.77 38.40 -9.85
N GLN A 73 -8.07 37.74 -8.71
CA GLN A 73 -7.15 36.92 -7.94
C GLN A 73 -7.52 35.44 -8.03
N LYS A 74 -6.51 34.58 -7.95
CA LYS A 74 -6.66 33.11 -8.09
C LYS A 74 -6.69 32.44 -6.72
N TYR A 75 -7.85 31.94 -6.34
CA TYR A 75 -8.09 31.15 -5.16
C TYR A 75 -8.09 29.66 -5.50
N THR A 76 -7.78 28.81 -4.52
CA THR A 76 -7.87 27.35 -4.67
C THR A 76 -8.95 26.84 -3.72
N ALA A 77 -10.05 26.34 -4.26
CA ALA A 77 -11.06 25.62 -3.49
C ALA A 77 -10.72 24.14 -3.44
N ILE A 78 -10.71 23.58 -2.24
CA ILE A 78 -10.56 22.15 -2.00
C ILE A 78 -11.88 21.62 -1.48
N THR A 79 -12.55 20.80 -2.27
CA THR A 79 -13.72 20.05 -1.79
C THR A 79 -13.24 18.81 -1.06
N ILE A 80 -13.85 18.53 0.09
CA ILE A 80 -13.52 17.46 1.01
C ILE A 80 -14.71 16.53 1.07
N ARG A 81 -14.51 15.29 0.70
CA ARG A 81 -15.51 14.23 0.80
C ARG A 81 -14.96 13.13 1.70
N GLN A 82 -15.66 12.83 2.76
CA GLN A 82 -15.35 11.62 3.53
C GLN A 82 -15.77 10.43 2.69
N GLN A 83 -14.84 9.53 2.40
CA GLN A 83 -15.16 8.27 1.77
C GLN A 83 -15.83 7.38 2.84
N MET A 84 -17.11 7.10 2.69
CA MET A 84 -17.77 6.10 3.53
C MET A 84 -17.08 4.75 3.30
N ALA A 85 -16.69 4.10 4.39
CA ALA A 85 -15.98 2.84 4.34
C ALA A 85 -16.96 1.72 3.98
N LEU A 86 -17.21 1.53 2.68
CA LEU A 86 -17.64 0.22 2.17
C LEU A 86 -16.59 -0.87 2.49
N PHE A 87 -15.36 -0.43 2.78
CA PHE A 87 -14.21 -1.21 3.17
C PHE A 87 -13.67 -0.60 4.47
N SER A 88 -14.21 -1.00 5.62
CA SER A 88 -13.73 -0.60 6.94
C SER A 88 -12.42 -1.32 7.26
N ASP A 89 -11.58 -0.68 8.09
CA ASP A 89 -10.30 -1.23 8.58
C ASP A 89 -10.43 -2.61 9.24
N ASP A 90 -11.63 -2.97 9.72
CA ASP A 90 -11.94 -4.26 10.34
C ASP A 90 -12.20 -5.39 9.33
N SER A 91 -12.22 -5.11 8.02
CA SER A 91 -12.35 -6.17 7.03
C SER A 91 -10.99 -6.74 6.67
N SER A 92 -10.77 -8.02 6.99
CA SER A 92 -9.58 -8.77 6.57
C SER A 92 -9.38 -8.84 5.03
N GLU A 93 -10.36 -8.41 4.27
CA GLU A 93 -10.40 -8.47 2.80
C GLU A 93 -9.77 -7.25 2.13
N VAL A 94 -10.03 -6.03 2.67
CA VAL A 94 -9.40 -4.79 2.20
C VAL A 94 -8.97 -4.00 3.42
N THR A 95 -7.67 -3.81 3.57
CA THR A 95 -7.07 -3.07 4.67
C THR A 95 -6.43 -1.79 4.14
N ILE A 96 -6.51 -0.72 4.92
CA ILE A 96 -5.88 0.55 4.59
C ILE A 96 -4.75 0.77 5.57
N TYR A 97 -3.57 0.97 5.03
CA TYR A 97 -2.37 1.25 5.80
C TYR A 97 -1.89 2.67 5.51
N ASN A 98 -1.60 3.41 6.55
CA ASN A 98 -1.00 4.73 6.44
C ASN A 98 0.27 4.79 7.31
N ARG A 99 1.37 5.27 6.73
CA ARG A 99 2.65 5.40 7.42
C ARG A 99 2.59 6.31 8.65
N LEU A 100 1.69 7.30 8.66
CA LEU A 100 1.57 8.25 9.77
C LEU A 100 1.02 7.62 11.06
N ASP A 101 0.32 6.50 10.95
CA ASP A 101 -0.31 5.81 12.07
C ASP A 101 0.59 4.76 12.73
N HIS A 102 1.70 4.41 12.09
CA HIS A 102 2.63 3.39 12.56
C HIS A 102 4.04 3.93 12.67
N THR A 103 4.64 3.83 13.85
CA THR A 103 6.08 4.07 14.06
C THR A 103 6.88 2.96 13.35
N SER A 104 7.38 3.29 12.17
CA SER A 104 7.92 2.37 11.16
C SER A 104 9.28 1.72 11.49
N GLN A 105 9.71 1.67 12.75
CA GLN A 105 11.01 1.09 13.13
C GLN A 105 11.06 -0.44 13.14
N GLU A 106 9.93 -1.14 13.09
CA GLU A 106 9.90 -2.59 13.30
C GLU A 106 10.27 -3.45 12.08
N TYR A 107 10.27 -2.89 10.86
CA TYR A 107 10.29 -3.73 9.65
C TYR A 107 11.58 -3.66 8.81
N SER A 108 12.49 -2.73 9.07
CA SER A 108 13.59 -2.43 8.14
C SER A 108 14.76 -3.42 8.14
N ASN A 109 14.93 -4.26 9.16
CA ASN A 109 16.21 -4.95 9.37
C ASN A 109 16.30 -6.43 8.97
N GLU A 110 15.19 -7.13 8.70
CA GLU A 110 15.24 -8.60 8.52
C GLU A 110 15.82 -9.05 7.16
N TYR A 111 15.73 -8.21 6.13
CA TYR A 111 16.31 -8.50 4.81
C TYR A 111 17.63 -7.78 4.55
N SER A 112 18.02 -6.82 5.40
CA SER A 112 19.24 -6.04 5.18
C SER A 112 20.53 -6.73 5.64
N SER A 113 20.42 -7.80 6.44
CA SER A 113 21.58 -8.45 7.07
C SER A 113 22.05 -9.73 6.37
N SER A 114 21.38 -10.20 5.31
CA SER A 114 21.73 -11.47 4.69
C SER A 114 22.59 -11.29 3.43
N HIS A 115 23.69 -12.02 3.36
CA HIS A 115 24.61 -12.02 2.21
C HIS A 115 23.97 -12.56 0.91
N HIS A 116 22.99 -13.46 0.99
CA HIS A 116 22.27 -13.99 -0.19
C HIS A 116 21.11 -13.10 -0.65
N VAL A 117 20.61 -12.23 0.22
CA VAL A 117 19.52 -11.29 -0.05
C VAL A 117 20.08 -9.90 -0.44
N GLY A 118 21.38 -9.71 -0.51
CA GLY A 118 22.00 -8.45 -0.93
C GLY A 118 21.41 -7.91 -2.24
N ASN A 119 21.18 -8.78 -3.21
CA ASN A 119 20.48 -8.45 -4.44
C ASN A 119 19.02 -8.03 -4.21
N THR A 120 18.31 -8.69 -3.31
CA THR A 120 16.90 -8.39 -3.01
C THR A 120 16.76 -7.04 -2.31
N ALA A 121 17.63 -6.73 -1.35
CA ALA A 121 17.63 -5.44 -0.65
C ALA A 121 17.92 -4.27 -1.61
N THR A 122 18.89 -4.44 -2.51
CA THR A 122 19.21 -3.44 -3.54
C THR A 122 18.04 -3.25 -4.50
N LEU A 123 17.42 -4.35 -4.97
CA LEU A 123 16.25 -4.29 -5.85
C LEU A 123 15.05 -3.62 -5.16
N ILE A 124 14.81 -3.87 -3.87
CA ILE A 124 13.77 -3.19 -3.11
C ILE A 124 14.02 -1.68 -3.09
N GLN A 125 15.25 -1.25 -2.83
CA GLN A 125 15.61 0.17 -2.84
C GLN A 125 15.43 0.81 -4.22
N GLU A 126 15.84 0.14 -5.29
CA GLU A 126 15.69 0.61 -6.66
C GLU A 126 14.21 0.68 -7.06
N TYR A 127 13.46 -0.40 -6.82
CA TYR A 127 12.05 -0.48 -7.17
C TYR A 127 11.19 0.48 -6.34
N SER A 128 11.61 0.82 -5.13
CA SER A 128 10.91 1.80 -4.29
C SER A 128 10.94 3.21 -4.88
N LYS A 129 12.02 3.59 -5.55
CA LYS A 129 12.25 4.96 -6.05
C LYS A 129 11.43 5.30 -7.29
N ASN A 130 10.88 4.30 -7.97
CA ASN A 130 10.10 4.50 -9.19
C ASN A 130 8.62 4.16 -9.00
N THR A 131 7.78 4.50 -9.97
CA THR A 131 6.34 4.28 -9.97
C THR A 131 5.90 3.06 -10.78
N PHE A 132 6.84 2.31 -11.33
CA PHE A 132 6.52 1.09 -12.08
C PHE A 132 5.78 0.08 -11.20
N PRO A 133 4.82 -0.67 -11.76
CA PRO A 133 4.20 -1.77 -11.06
C PRO A 133 5.24 -2.82 -10.65
N VAL A 134 5.05 -3.42 -9.47
CA VAL A 134 5.96 -4.44 -8.94
C VAL A 134 5.20 -5.74 -8.72
N LEU A 135 5.79 -6.85 -9.15
CA LEU A 135 5.32 -8.21 -8.89
C LEU A 135 6.24 -8.92 -7.91
N ILE A 136 5.71 -9.33 -6.77
CA ILE A 136 6.42 -10.09 -5.74
C ILE A 136 6.01 -11.56 -5.85
N ILE A 137 6.98 -12.45 -6.05
CA ILE A 137 6.76 -13.90 -6.18
C ILE A 137 7.51 -14.62 -5.07
N GLY A 138 6.84 -15.55 -4.39
CA GLY A 138 7.48 -16.39 -3.36
C GLY A 138 6.47 -17.33 -2.73
N GLU A 139 6.98 -18.33 -2.01
CA GLU A 139 6.17 -19.29 -1.25
C GLU A 139 5.44 -18.59 -0.09
N THR A 140 4.49 -19.32 0.54
CA THR A 140 3.87 -18.87 1.79
C THR A 140 4.94 -18.62 2.85
N GLY A 141 4.81 -17.57 3.66
CA GLY A 141 5.74 -17.23 4.74
C GLY A 141 7.08 -16.62 4.30
N THR A 142 7.31 -16.35 3.01
CA THR A 142 8.57 -15.72 2.56
C THR A 142 8.64 -14.21 2.84
N GLY A 143 7.59 -13.59 3.38
CA GLY A 143 7.59 -12.18 3.77
C GLY A 143 7.13 -11.22 2.66
N LYS A 144 6.33 -11.67 1.69
CA LYS A 144 5.80 -10.83 0.59
C LYS A 144 5.12 -9.56 1.07
N ASP A 145 4.29 -9.66 2.11
CA ASP A 145 3.55 -8.52 2.67
C ASP A 145 4.50 -7.47 3.25
N LYS A 146 5.57 -7.93 3.89
CA LYS A 146 6.59 -7.06 4.45
C LYS A 146 7.35 -6.31 3.36
N ILE A 147 7.71 -6.99 2.28
CA ILE A 147 8.35 -6.37 1.13
C ILE A 147 7.43 -5.37 0.46
N ALA A 148 6.14 -5.67 0.30
CA ALA A 148 5.17 -4.73 -0.25
C ALA A 148 5.09 -3.44 0.59
N ARG A 149 5.11 -3.55 1.91
CA ARG A 149 5.16 -2.38 2.81
C ARG A 149 6.46 -1.62 2.69
N GLN A 150 7.61 -2.28 2.65
CA GLN A 150 8.91 -1.62 2.44
C GLN A 150 8.97 -0.86 1.11
N LEU A 151 8.43 -1.44 0.03
CA LEU A 151 8.32 -0.77 -1.26
C LEU A 151 7.48 0.50 -1.17
N TYR A 152 6.40 0.48 -0.40
CA TYR A 152 5.56 1.66 -0.16
C TYR A 152 6.27 2.69 0.73
N GLU A 153 6.80 2.28 1.88
CA GLU A 153 7.42 3.16 2.87
C GLU A 153 8.64 3.91 2.32
N ASN A 154 9.42 3.25 1.45
CA ASN A 154 10.58 3.85 0.80
C ASN A 154 10.23 4.58 -0.50
N SER A 155 8.96 4.66 -0.87
CA SER A 155 8.53 5.34 -2.10
C SER A 155 8.40 6.85 -1.91
N PRO A 156 8.55 7.64 -2.98
CA PRO A 156 8.29 9.08 -2.93
C PRO A 156 6.85 9.43 -2.52
N ASN A 157 5.90 8.48 -2.73
CA ASN A 157 4.48 8.66 -2.45
C ASN A 157 4.00 7.97 -1.16
N ASN A 158 4.88 7.82 -0.19
CA ASN A 158 4.60 7.14 1.09
C ASN A 158 3.69 7.93 2.06
N THR A 159 3.28 9.13 1.69
CA THR A 159 2.27 9.92 2.42
C THR A 159 0.84 9.66 1.94
N ALA A 160 0.69 8.98 0.80
CA ALA A 160 -0.59 8.54 0.29
C ALA A 160 -1.00 7.20 0.92
N PRO A 161 -2.29 6.84 0.97
CA PRO A 161 -2.72 5.57 1.55
C PRO A 161 -2.20 4.38 0.74
N LEU A 162 -1.86 3.30 1.45
CA LEU A 162 -1.65 1.97 0.88
C LEU A 162 -2.91 1.14 1.11
N TYR A 163 -3.59 0.80 0.02
CA TYR A 163 -4.73 -0.14 0.05
C TYR A 163 -4.22 -1.56 -0.16
N ILE A 164 -4.48 -2.43 0.81
CA ILE A 164 -4.13 -3.85 0.74
C ILE A 164 -5.40 -4.64 0.44
N ILE A 165 -5.45 -5.28 -0.72
CA ILE A 165 -6.58 -6.09 -1.18
C ILE A 165 -6.17 -7.54 -1.12
N ASN A 166 -6.80 -8.32 -0.23
CA ASN A 166 -6.51 -9.73 -0.06
C ASN A 166 -7.42 -10.57 -0.95
N CYS A 167 -6.89 -11.05 -2.07
CA CYS A 167 -7.63 -11.85 -3.04
C CYS A 167 -8.04 -13.26 -2.53
N GLU A 168 -7.40 -13.76 -1.47
CA GLU A 168 -7.80 -15.03 -0.84
C GLU A 168 -9.09 -14.91 -0.03
N LEU A 169 -9.36 -13.72 0.52
CA LEU A 169 -10.47 -13.50 1.43
C LEU A 169 -11.65 -12.76 0.79
N ILE A 170 -11.41 -12.05 -0.32
CA ILE A 170 -12.42 -11.20 -0.91
C ILE A 170 -13.54 -12.02 -1.58
N GLY A 171 -14.75 -11.89 -1.08
CA GLY A 171 -15.93 -12.53 -1.64
C GLY A 171 -16.41 -11.86 -2.94
N GLU A 172 -17.16 -12.60 -3.76
CA GLU A 172 -17.60 -12.18 -5.09
C GLU A 172 -18.41 -10.86 -5.06
N ARG A 173 -19.26 -10.65 -4.06
CA ARG A 173 -20.03 -9.40 -3.92
C ARG A 173 -19.12 -8.19 -3.71
N LYS A 174 -18.16 -8.30 -2.79
CA LYS A 174 -17.19 -7.22 -2.52
C LYS A 174 -16.26 -7.00 -3.69
N TRP A 175 -15.88 -8.07 -4.41
CA TRP A 175 -15.11 -7.97 -5.64
C TRP A 175 -15.82 -7.14 -6.69
N ASN A 176 -17.09 -7.43 -6.94
CA ASN A 176 -17.90 -6.67 -7.89
C ASN A 176 -18.08 -5.21 -7.45
N THR A 177 -18.27 -4.96 -6.16
CA THR A 177 -18.32 -3.60 -5.61
C THR A 177 -17.00 -2.86 -5.80
N LEU A 178 -15.86 -3.54 -5.58
CA LEU A 178 -14.53 -2.98 -5.75
C LEU A 178 -14.27 -2.51 -7.19
N LEU A 179 -14.78 -3.24 -8.20
CA LEU A 179 -14.56 -2.89 -9.60
C LEU A 179 -15.59 -1.88 -10.14
N ASN A 180 -16.82 -1.84 -9.60
CA ASN A 180 -17.93 -1.11 -10.22
C ASN A 180 -18.47 0.07 -9.40
N SER A 181 -18.12 0.19 -8.12
CA SER A 181 -18.62 1.28 -7.27
C SER A 181 -17.85 2.57 -7.47
N ILE A 182 -18.58 3.69 -7.46
CA ILE A 182 -17.99 5.04 -7.41
C ILE A 182 -17.19 5.27 -6.11
N GLU A 183 -17.55 4.55 -5.05
CA GLU A 183 -16.89 4.61 -3.73
C GLU A 183 -15.71 3.63 -3.61
N SER A 184 -15.39 2.93 -4.68
CA SER A 184 -14.26 2.00 -4.70
C SER A 184 -12.94 2.72 -4.41
N PRO A 185 -12.04 2.10 -3.61
CA PRO A 185 -10.66 2.59 -3.48
C PRO A 185 -9.96 2.80 -4.83
N PHE A 186 -10.28 2.00 -5.84
CA PHE A 186 -9.70 2.12 -7.19
C PHE A 186 -10.04 3.43 -7.91
N VAL A 187 -11.02 4.20 -7.44
CA VAL A 187 -11.29 5.55 -7.95
C VAL A 187 -10.22 6.55 -7.48
N ALA A 188 -9.50 6.23 -6.41
CA ALA A 188 -8.44 7.09 -5.88
C ALA A 188 -7.35 7.34 -6.93
N THR A 189 -6.71 8.50 -6.79
CA THR A 189 -5.51 8.87 -7.55
C THR A 189 -4.35 9.12 -6.59
N ASN A 190 -3.14 8.85 -7.06
CA ASN A 190 -1.92 9.05 -6.28
C ASN A 190 -1.84 8.17 -5.01
N ALA A 191 -2.49 6.99 -5.04
CA ALA A 191 -2.45 5.98 -3.99
C ALA A 191 -1.51 4.81 -4.37
N THR A 192 -1.22 3.94 -3.41
CA THR A 192 -0.57 2.65 -3.66
C THR A 192 -1.56 1.52 -3.41
N PHE A 193 -1.65 0.56 -4.32
CA PHE A 193 -2.46 -0.64 -4.17
C PHE A 193 -1.57 -1.86 -4.07
N TYR A 194 -1.72 -2.62 -3.01
CA TYR A 194 -1.13 -3.95 -2.89
C TYR A 194 -2.20 -5.01 -3.08
N ILE A 195 -2.20 -5.67 -4.22
CA ILE A 195 -3.13 -6.75 -4.58
C ILE A 195 -2.44 -8.06 -4.24
N LYS A 196 -2.81 -8.60 -3.06
CA LYS A 196 -2.18 -9.76 -2.45
C LYS A 196 -2.79 -11.05 -2.97
N SER A 197 -1.94 -12.05 -3.21
CA SER A 197 -2.33 -13.41 -3.63
C SER A 197 -3.21 -13.42 -4.89
N LEU A 198 -2.79 -12.66 -5.90
CA LEU A 198 -3.56 -12.42 -7.12
C LEU A 198 -4.07 -13.70 -7.78
N ALA A 199 -3.25 -14.75 -7.80
CA ALA A 199 -3.58 -16.02 -8.44
C ALA A 199 -4.67 -16.84 -7.70
N SER A 200 -5.16 -16.37 -6.54
CA SER A 200 -6.31 -16.97 -5.84
C SER A 200 -7.66 -16.56 -6.45
N LEU A 201 -7.67 -15.54 -7.31
CA LEU A 201 -8.87 -15.12 -8.02
C LEU A 201 -9.25 -16.11 -9.11
N SER A 202 -10.53 -16.29 -9.34
CA SER A 202 -11.02 -17.05 -10.48
C SER A 202 -10.59 -16.42 -11.82
N LYS A 203 -10.59 -17.18 -12.89
CA LYS A 203 -10.25 -16.67 -14.23
C LYS A 203 -11.09 -15.46 -14.61
N THR A 204 -12.40 -15.52 -14.37
CA THR A 204 -13.34 -14.41 -14.64
C THR A 204 -13.00 -13.17 -13.83
N GLN A 205 -12.63 -13.31 -12.57
CA GLN A 205 -12.23 -12.19 -11.71
C GLN A 205 -10.91 -11.57 -12.18
N LEU A 206 -9.95 -12.40 -12.61
CA LEU A 206 -8.69 -11.93 -13.19
C LEU A 206 -8.91 -11.14 -14.48
N ASP A 207 -9.71 -11.67 -15.41
CA ASP A 207 -10.03 -11.00 -16.68
C ASP A 207 -10.73 -9.65 -16.44
N ASN A 208 -11.64 -9.58 -15.47
CA ASN A 208 -12.32 -8.35 -15.06
C ASN A 208 -11.34 -7.34 -14.47
N LEU A 209 -10.42 -7.78 -13.59
CA LEU A 209 -9.41 -6.90 -13.00
C LEU A 209 -8.46 -6.34 -14.06
N PHE A 210 -7.96 -7.19 -14.94
CA PHE A 210 -7.03 -6.78 -15.98
C PHE A 210 -7.69 -5.80 -16.96
N SER A 211 -8.93 -6.07 -17.35
CA SER A 211 -9.73 -5.14 -18.16
C SER A 211 -9.97 -3.82 -17.43
N TYR A 212 -10.23 -3.86 -16.13
CA TYR A 212 -10.39 -2.65 -15.32
C TYR A 212 -9.11 -1.82 -15.26
N ILE A 213 -7.96 -2.47 -14.98
CA ILE A 213 -6.65 -1.80 -14.93
C ILE A 213 -6.34 -1.07 -16.24
N ASP A 214 -6.58 -1.74 -17.36
CA ASP A 214 -6.32 -1.19 -18.69
C ASP A 214 -7.25 -0.02 -19.03
N ASN A 215 -8.57 -0.22 -18.88
CA ASN A 215 -9.59 0.77 -19.25
C ASN A 215 -9.54 2.02 -18.37
N SER A 216 -9.35 1.85 -17.06
CA SER A 216 -9.29 2.97 -16.11
C SER A 216 -7.92 3.62 -16.03
N ARG A 217 -6.91 3.07 -16.71
CA ARG A 217 -5.50 3.48 -16.61
C ARG A 217 -5.01 3.52 -15.15
N LEU A 218 -5.43 2.55 -14.34
CA LEU A 218 -5.16 2.50 -12.90
C LEU A 218 -3.65 2.56 -12.62
N SER A 219 -2.84 1.85 -13.38
CA SER A 219 -1.38 1.82 -13.25
C SER A 219 -0.67 3.14 -13.57
N LYS A 220 -1.32 4.06 -14.29
CA LYS A 220 -0.75 5.38 -14.61
C LYS A 220 -1.05 6.43 -13.56
N ARG A 221 -2.15 6.27 -12.83
CA ARG A 221 -2.57 7.24 -11.81
C ARG A 221 -2.27 6.80 -10.39
N ASN A 222 -1.92 5.52 -10.21
CA ASN A 222 -1.61 4.90 -8.93
C ASN A 222 -0.42 3.96 -9.06
N ARG A 223 0.26 3.70 -7.96
CA ARG A 223 1.28 2.65 -7.88
C ARG A 223 0.62 1.31 -7.60
N LEU A 224 1.00 0.27 -8.34
CA LEU A 224 0.47 -1.09 -8.17
C LEU A 224 1.59 -2.03 -7.69
N ILE A 225 1.28 -2.80 -6.67
CA ILE A 225 2.12 -3.90 -6.17
C ILE A 225 1.26 -5.15 -6.19
N PHE A 226 1.76 -6.23 -6.75
CA PHE A 226 1.08 -7.52 -6.82
C PHE A 226 1.89 -8.57 -6.09
N SER A 227 1.22 -9.58 -5.52
CA SER A 227 1.91 -10.78 -5.09
C SER A 227 1.27 -12.06 -5.62
N ILE A 228 2.13 -13.03 -5.91
CA ILE A 228 1.76 -14.39 -6.28
C ILE A 228 2.43 -15.34 -5.29
N THR A 229 1.62 -16.25 -4.71
CA THR A 229 2.09 -17.28 -3.80
C THR A 229 2.31 -18.58 -4.57
N LEU A 230 3.54 -19.07 -4.59
CA LEU A 230 3.90 -20.33 -5.24
C LEU A 230 3.35 -21.53 -4.45
N GLY A 231 2.94 -22.55 -5.18
CA GLY A 231 2.52 -23.85 -4.61
C GLY A 231 1.04 -23.96 -4.27
N ASN A 232 0.28 -22.88 -4.18
CA ASN A 232 -1.13 -22.90 -3.76
C ASN A 232 -2.15 -22.72 -4.91
N VAL A 233 -1.69 -22.60 -6.15
CA VAL A 233 -2.54 -22.20 -7.28
C VAL A 233 -2.33 -23.13 -8.47
N SER A 234 -3.34 -23.26 -9.32
CA SER A 234 -3.20 -23.99 -10.58
C SER A 234 -2.13 -23.37 -11.47
N GLN A 235 -1.38 -24.20 -12.16
CA GLN A 235 -0.31 -23.76 -13.05
C GLN A 235 -0.83 -22.80 -14.15
N GLU A 236 -2.06 -23.01 -14.60
CA GLU A 236 -2.71 -22.17 -15.61
C GLU A 236 -2.93 -20.73 -15.10
N GLN A 237 -3.43 -20.57 -13.87
CA GLN A 237 -3.67 -19.24 -13.28
C GLN A 237 -2.37 -18.49 -13.02
N ASP A 238 -1.34 -19.19 -12.56
CA ASP A 238 -0.01 -18.59 -12.37
C ASP A 238 0.56 -18.07 -13.69
N VAL A 239 0.49 -18.86 -14.76
CA VAL A 239 0.93 -18.46 -16.10
C VAL A 239 0.12 -17.27 -16.63
N LEU A 240 -1.20 -17.28 -16.46
CA LEU A 240 -2.07 -16.19 -16.88
C LEU A 240 -1.71 -14.88 -16.17
N CYS A 241 -1.57 -14.91 -14.85
CA CYS A 241 -1.20 -13.74 -14.05
C CYS A 241 0.16 -13.18 -14.47
N ARG A 242 1.17 -14.04 -14.58
CA ARG A 242 2.52 -13.60 -14.97
C ARG A 242 2.55 -13.04 -16.37
N SER A 243 1.90 -13.70 -17.33
CA SER A 243 1.85 -13.22 -18.71
C SER A 243 1.28 -11.81 -18.80
N TYR A 244 0.20 -11.50 -18.07
CA TYR A 244 -0.35 -10.17 -18.05
C TYR A 244 0.57 -9.16 -17.33
N LEU A 245 1.04 -9.50 -16.14
CA LEU A 245 1.81 -8.59 -15.31
C LEU A 245 3.19 -8.28 -15.90
N GLU A 246 3.90 -9.28 -16.40
CA GLU A 246 5.26 -9.12 -16.94
C GLU A 246 5.24 -8.53 -18.36
N ASN A 247 4.37 -9.05 -19.24
CA ASN A 247 4.39 -8.66 -20.65
C ASN A 247 3.52 -7.43 -20.97
N ARG A 248 2.37 -7.26 -20.30
CA ARG A 248 1.44 -6.17 -20.62
C ARG A 248 1.59 -4.97 -19.69
N LEU A 249 1.71 -5.20 -18.38
CA LEU A 249 1.94 -4.12 -17.41
C LEU A 249 3.42 -3.79 -17.20
N SER A 250 4.35 -4.62 -17.73
CA SER A 250 5.79 -4.45 -17.56
C SER A 250 6.20 -4.32 -16.09
N CYS A 251 5.63 -5.17 -15.23
CA CYS A 251 5.94 -5.20 -13.81
C CYS A 251 7.41 -5.53 -13.57
N LEU A 252 8.02 -4.84 -12.63
CA LEU A 252 9.33 -5.21 -12.10
C LEU A 252 9.15 -6.44 -11.19
N THR A 253 9.78 -7.55 -11.55
CA THR A 253 9.60 -8.81 -10.82
C THR A 253 10.64 -8.97 -9.72
N LEU A 254 10.16 -9.22 -8.49
CA LEU A 254 10.96 -9.52 -7.32
C LEU A 254 10.65 -10.94 -6.84
N ARG A 255 11.65 -11.83 -6.89
CA ARG A 255 11.52 -13.22 -6.42
C ARG A 255 12.12 -13.35 -5.01
N LEU A 256 11.32 -13.88 -4.08
CA LEU A 256 11.76 -14.12 -2.72
C LEU A 256 12.10 -15.61 -2.55
N PRO A 257 13.36 -15.93 -2.26
CA PRO A 257 13.76 -17.31 -2.05
C PRO A 257 13.13 -17.87 -0.76
N PRO A 258 12.74 -19.16 -0.74
CA PRO A 258 12.29 -19.81 0.47
C PRO A 258 13.44 -19.92 1.49
N LEU A 259 13.09 -20.09 2.78
CA LEU A 259 14.07 -20.08 3.87
C LEU A 259 15.15 -21.18 3.71
N ARG A 260 14.78 -22.36 3.17
CA ARG A 260 15.73 -23.46 2.89
C ARG A 260 16.83 -23.09 1.89
N GLU A 261 16.61 -22.13 1.02
CA GLU A 261 17.62 -21.62 0.06
C GLU A 261 18.50 -20.52 0.67
N ARG A 262 18.11 -19.98 1.83
CA ARG A 262 18.82 -18.94 2.57
C ARG A 262 19.01 -19.30 4.04
N ILE A 263 19.29 -20.54 4.33
CA ILE A 263 19.40 -21.07 5.71
C ILE A 263 20.47 -20.32 6.52
N ASN A 264 21.50 -19.79 5.86
CA ASN A 264 22.54 -18.97 6.48
C ASN A 264 21.99 -17.68 7.13
N ASP A 265 20.80 -17.22 6.72
CA ASP A 265 20.15 -16.03 7.30
C ASP A 265 19.45 -16.37 8.62
N LEU A 266 19.26 -17.66 8.93
CA LEU A 266 18.46 -18.11 10.06
C LEU A 266 18.99 -17.56 11.39
N SER A 267 20.31 -17.51 11.57
CA SER A 267 20.93 -16.97 12.79
C SER A 267 20.61 -15.48 12.98
N SER A 268 20.63 -14.70 11.93
CA SER A 268 20.28 -13.26 11.96
C SER A 268 18.78 -13.07 12.19
N ILE A 269 17.94 -13.88 11.54
CA ILE A 269 16.48 -13.86 11.69
C ILE A 269 16.11 -14.21 13.14
N THR A 270 16.66 -15.28 13.69
CA THR A 270 16.39 -15.70 15.07
C THR A 270 16.84 -14.66 16.09
N ALA A 271 17.99 -14.03 15.90
CA ALA A 271 18.47 -12.94 16.76
C ALA A 271 17.49 -11.76 16.80
N LEU A 272 16.91 -11.38 15.65
CA LEU A 272 15.90 -10.34 15.57
C LEU A 272 14.60 -10.73 16.30
N TYR A 273 14.14 -11.97 16.13
CA TYR A 273 12.96 -12.44 16.84
C TYR A 273 13.17 -12.49 18.35
N ILE A 274 14.35 -12.95 18.83
CA ILE A 274 14.72 -12.95 20.25
C ILE A 274 14.74 -11.52 20.78
N HIS A 275 15.33 -10.59 20.07
CA HIS A 275 15.35 -9.17 20.49
C HIS A 275 13.94 -8.62 20.67
N ARG A 276 13.05 -8.87 19.73
CA ARG A 276 11.63 -8.46 19.84
C ARG A 276 10.92 -9.12 21.01
N MET A 277 11.10 -10.43 21.17
CA MET A 277 10.53 -11.16 22.30
C MET A 277 11.01 -10.61 23.64
N ASN A 278 12.28 -10.27 23.75
CA ASN A 278 12.84 -9.68 24.95
C ASN A 278 12.17 -8.34 25.30
N ILE A 279 11.95 -7.49 24.31
CA ILE A 279 11.24 -6.21 24.50
C ILE A 279 9.78 -6.44 24.89
N THR A 280 9.09 -7.35 24.19
CA THR A 280 7.64 -7.55 24.39
C THR A 280 7.33 -8.26 25.72
N ILE A 281 8.17 -9.23 26.13
CA ILE A 281 7.91 -10.07 27.30
C ILE A 281 8.71 -9.59 28.53
N GLY A 282 9.63 -8.64 28.35
CA GLY A 282 10.51 -8.15 29.42
C GLY A 282 11.51 -9.20 29.92
N LYS A 283 11.93 -10.14 29.04
CA LYS A 283 12.93 -11.17 29.35
C LYS A 283 14.29 -10.84 28.73
N GLN A 284 15.31 -11.55 29.15
CA GLN A 284 16.67 -11.46 28.61
C GLN A 284 17.10 -12.82 28.05
N ILE A 285 16.48 -13.23 26.95
CA ILE A 285 16.89 -14.43 26.22
C ILE A 285 18.13 -14.06 25.40
N ILE A 286 19.22 -14.79 25.55
CA ILE A 286 20.51 -14.49 24.91
C ILE A 286 20.56 -15.10 23.50
N GLY A 287 19.98 -16.30 23.29
CA GLY A 287 20.04 -17.02 22.03
C GLY A 287 19.51 -18.43 22.15
N PHE A 288 19.81 -19.22 21.15
CA PHE A 288 19.55 -20.67 21.12
C PHE A 288 20.85 -21.44 21.45
N GLU A 289 20.72 -22.60 22.06
CA GLU A 289 21.82 -23.54 22.23
C GLU A 289 22.27 -24.09 20.87
N ALA A 290 23.53 -24.50 20.75
CA ALA A 290 24.12 -24.99 19.50
C ALA A 290 23.30 -26.12 18.87
N GLU A 291 22.90 -27.09 19.69
CA GLU A 291 22.09 -28.24 19.26
C GLU A 291 20.72 -27.81 18.71
N ALA A 292 20.09 -26.79 19.30
CA ALA A 292 18.84 -26.26 18.82
C ALA A 292 19.03 -25.53 17.47
N MET A 293 20.13 -24.80 17.29
CA MET A 293 20.46 -24.17 16.00
C MET A 293 20.74 -25.21 14.92
N ASP A 294 21.42 -26.34 15.25
CA ASP A 294 21.68 -27.42 14.29
C ASP A 294 20.37 -28.09 13.83
N LEU A 295 19.44 -28.31 14.76
CA LEU A 295 18.11 -28.81 14.42
C LEU A 295 17.34 -27.82 13.50
N MET A 296 17.36 -26.52 13.81
CA MET A 296 16.71 -25.53 12.99
C MET A 296 17.35 -25.39 11.59
N ASN A 297 18.68 -25.52 11.48
CA ASN A 297 19.40 -25.52 10.22
C ASN A 297 19.09 -26.74 9.34
N SER A 298 18.79 -27.88 9.94
CA SER A 298 18.45 -29.13 9.24
C SER A 298 16.97 -29.24 8.88
N PHE A 299 16.10 -28.37 9.44
CA PHE A 299 14.67 -28.43 9.20
C PHE A 299 14.32 -27.81 7.84
N PRO A 300 13.42 -28.43 7.05
CA PRO A 300 13.12 -27.98 5.68
C PRO A 300 12.25 -26.70 5.57
N TRP A 301 11.69 -26.21 6.67
CA TRP A 301 10.87 -25.00 6.77
C TRP A 301 9.77 -24.89 5.68
N PRO A 302 8.82 -25.83 5.61
CA PRO A 302 7.83 -25.89 4.54
C PRO A 302 6.88 -24.65 4.53
N GLY A 303 6.72 -23.98 5.66
CA GLY A 303 5.93 -22.75 5.80
C GLY A 303 6.78 -21.47 5.81
N ASN A 304 8.10 -21.59 5.67
CA ASN A 304 9.08 -20.51 5.81
C ASN A 304 9.06 -19.88 7.22
N LEU A 305 8.69 -18.59 7.37
CA LEU A 305 8.72 -17.86 8.64
C LEU A 305 7.32 -17.58 9.17
#